data_222b0bc4d0137da23cfc6104a0d0d55b
#
_entry.id   222b0bc4d0137da23cfc6104a0d0d55b
#
_cell.length_a   1.000
_cell.length_b   1.000
_cell.length_c   1.000
_cell.angle_alpha   90.00
_cell.angle_beta   90.00
_cell.angle_gamma   90.00
#
_symmetry.space_group_name_H-M   'P 1'
#
loop_
_entity.id
_entity.type
_entity.pdbx_description
1 polymer ?
#
loop_
_entity_poly.entity_id
_entity_poly.type
_entity_poly.pdbx_seq_one_letter_code
_entity_poly.pdbx_strand_id
1 'polypeptide(L)' 'MEQTVEIPVEIHGVEQTFSARVQAWRYGLRFLVDVDSVEVTLERDDSGEFRAILPEGFHGKAPDKEVIAAIIEVLEAL' A
#
# COMPACT_ATOMS: atom_id res chain seq x y z
N MET A 1 -9.74 -15.28 5.35
CA MET A 1 -10.72 -14.37 4.73
C MET A 1 -10.10 -13.00 4.54
N GLU A 2 -10.27 -12.44 3.37
CA GLU A 2 -9.74 -11.10 3.11
C GLU A 2 -10.71 -10.05 3.61
N GLN A 3 -10.15 -8.99 4.16
CA GLN A 3 -10.93 -7.80 4.48
C GLN A 3 -10.51 -6.69 3.54
N THR A 4 -11.47 -5.84 3.20
CA THR A 4 -11.19 -4.63 2.43
C THR A 4 -11.30 -3.45 3.37
N VAL A 5 -10.30 -2.60 3.34
CA VAL A 5 -10.27 -1.38 4.15
C VAL A 5 -10.03 -0.18 3.25
N GLU A 6 -10.41 0.97 3.72
CA GLU A 6 -10.13 2.22 3.04
C GLU A 6 -9.08 2.99 3.82
N ILE A 7 -8.09 3.50 3.11
CA ILE A 7 -6.96 4.19 3.71
C ILE A 7 -7.04 5.66 3.29
N PRO A 8 -7.45 6.56 4.19
CA PRO A 8 -7.46 7.99 3.89
C PRO A 8 -6.05 8.57 4.02
N VAL A 9 -5.61 9.26 3.00
CA VAL A 9 -4.27 9.81 2.94
C VAL A 9 -4.33 11.25 2.44
N GLU A 10 -3.60 12.14 3.07
CA GLU A 10 -3.48 13.51 2.59
C GLU A 10 -2.17 13.67 1.82
N ILE A 11 -2.31 14.10 0.56
CA ILE A 11 -1.17 14.27 -0.35
C ILE A 11 -1.26 15.68 -0.92
N HIS A 12 -0.24 16.50 -0.67
CA HIS A 12 -0.20 17.89 -1.13
C HIS A 12 -1.46 18.67 -0.74
N GLY A 13 -1.95 18.44 0.49
CA GLY A 13 -3.13 19.14 1.00
C GLY A 13 -4.46 18.60 0.47
N VAL A 14 -4.44 17.55 -0.31
CA VAL A 14 -5.64 16.93 -0.86
C VAL A 14 -5.83 15.56 -0.23
N GLU A 15 -7.01 15.32 0.33
CA GLU A 15 -7.33 14.02 0.91
C GLU A 15 -7.75 13.06 -0.21
N GLN A 16 -7.13 11.89 -0.22
CA GLN A 16 -7.48 10.81 -1.14
C GLN A 16 -7.69 9.55 -0.32
N THR A 17 -8.57 8.67 -0.81
CA THR A 17 -8.85 7.40 -0.15
C THR A 17 -8.47 6.26 -1.10
N PHE A 18 -7.71 5.32 -0.60
CA PHE A 18 -7.29 4.16 -1.37
C PHE A 18 -7.90 2.90 -0.79
N SER A 19 -8.42 2.04 -1.66
CA SER A 19 -8.94 0.74 -1.25
C SER A 19 -7.81 -0.25 -1.15
N ALA A 20 -7.82 -1.05 -0.09
CA ALA A 20 -6.80 -2.06 0.13
C ALA A 20 -7.45 -3.37 0.59
N ARG A 21 -6.92 -4.49 0.12
CA ARG A 21 -7.26 -5.81 0.67
C ARG A 21 -6.22 -6.16 1.71
N VAL A 22 -6.64 -6.69 2.83
CA VAL A 22 -5.76 -7.04 3.95
C VAL A 22 -5.65 -8.55 4.03
N GLN A 23 -4.42 -9.05 4.04
CA GLN A 23 -4.16 -10.48 4.13
C GLN A 23 -3.13 -10.76 5.21
N ALA A 24 -3.28 -11.89 5.89
CA ALA A 24 -2.25 -12.35 6.81
C ALA A 24 -1.04 -12.82 6.00
N TRP A 25 0.14 -12.48 6.47
CA TRP A 25 1.38 -12.82 5.80
C TRP A 25 2.46 -13.15 6.83
N ARG A 26 3.65 -13.52 6.36
CA ARG A 26 4.74 -14.05 7.19
C ARG A 26 5.06 -13.24 8.45
N TYR A 27 5.09 -11.93 8.32
CA TYR A 27 5.52 -11.04 9.40
C TYR A 27 4.37 -10.15 9.87
N GLY A 28 3.14 -10.62 9.71
CA GLY A 28 1.97 -9.86 10.11
C GLY A 28 0.98 -9.73 8.98
N LEU A 29 0.60 -8.51 8.65
CA LEU A 29 -0.37 -8.24 7.60
C LEU A 29 0.30 -7.65 6.37
N ARG A 30 -0.24 -7.98 5.20
CA ARG A 30 0.13 -7.28 3.99
C ARG A 30 -1.12 -6.62 3.41
N PHE A 31 -0.89 -5.54 2.69
CA PHE A 31 -1.96 -4.74 2.11
C PHE A 31 -1.77 -4.68 0.60
N LEU A 32 -2.83 -5.02 -0.13
CA LEU A 32 -2.82 -4.94 -1.59
C LEU A 32 -3.63 -3.70 -1.96
N VAL A 33 -2.92 -2.62 -2.27
CA VAL A 33 -3.51 -1.30 -2.44
C VAL A 33 -3.61 -0.97 -3.92
N ASP A 34 -4.78 -0.51 -4.35
CA ASP A 34 -4.98 -0.08 -5.72
C ASP A 34 -4.57 1.40 -5.85
N VAL A 35 -3.47 1.63 -6.55
CA VAL A 35 -2.93 2.97 -6.78
C VAL A 35 -2.84 3.20 -8.28
N ASP A 36 -3.61 4.15 -8.79
CA ASP A 36 -3.65 4.48 -10.23
C ASP A 36 -3.84 3.24 -11.11
N SER A 37 -4.78 2.38 -10.72
CA SER A 37 -5.10 1.12 -11.40
C SER A 37 -3.99 0.08 -11.37
N VAL A 38 -3.00 0.27 -10.50
CA VAL A 38 -1.93 -0.69 -10.28
C VAL A 38 -2.06 -1.24 -8.86
N GLU A 39 -2.04 -2.56 -8.73
CA GLU A 39 -2.07 -3.18 -7.40
C GLU A 39 -0.66 -3.20 -6.82
N VAL A 40 -0.47 -2.43 -5.77
CA VAL A 40 0.81 -2.37 -5.05
C VAL A 40 0.68 -3.18 -3.77
N THR A 41 1.57 -4.15 -3.59
CA THR A 41 1.59 -4.94 -2.37
C THR A 41 2.50 -4.26 -1.36
N LEU A 42 1.95 -3.92 -0.20
CA LEU A 42 2.72 -3.35 0.91
C LEU A 42 2.83 -4.40 1.99
N GLU A 43 4.05 -4.87 2.24
CA GLU A 43 4.28 -5.89 3.25
C GLU A 43 5.48 -5.52 4.10
N ARG A 44 5.48 -5.99 5.35
CA ARG A 44 6.61 -5.78 6.23
C ARG A 44 7.70 -6.81 5.94
N ASP A 45 8.93 -6.35 5.97
CA ASP A 45 10.08 -7.24 5.92
C ASP A 45 10.42 -7.73 7.33
N ASP A 46 11.48 -8.50 7.47
CA ASP A 46 11.90 -9.06 8.75
C ASP A 46 12.43 -8.00 9.73
N SER A 47 12.72 -6.80 9.27
CA SER A 47 13.09 -5.69 10.14
C SER A 47 11.88 -4.86 10.57
N GLY A 48 10.68 -5.19 10.07
CA GLY A 48 9.45 -4.51 10.44
C GLY A 48 9.12 -3.30 9.59
N GLU A 49 9.88 -3.05 8.54
CA GLU A 49 9.62 -1.94 7.63
C GLU A 49 8.74 -2.38 6.46
N PHE A 50 7.83 -1.50 6.06
CA PHE A 50 7.02 -1.76 4.88
C PHE A 50 7.83 -1.57 3.60
N ARG A 51 7.60 -2.45 2.65
CA ARG A 51 8.14 -2.27 1.30
C ARG A 51 7.02 -2.42 0.28
N ALA A 52 7.15 -1.70 -0.81
CA ALA A 52 6.19 -1.72 -1.90
C ALA A 52 6.67 -2.67 -2.99
N ILE A 53 5.81 -3.59 -3.38
CA ILE A 53 6.11 -4.57 -4.41
C ILE A 53 5.12 -4.38 -5.55
N LEU A 54 5.63 -4.17 -6.75
CA LEU A 54 4.79 -4.05 -7.94
C LEU A 54 4.46 -5.43 -8.49
N PRO A 55 3.38 -5.54 -9.28
CA PRO A 55 3.02 -6.82 -9.88
C PRO A 55 4.14 -7.38 -10.75
N GLU A 56 4.29 -8.68 -10.74
CA GLU A 56 5.27 -9.35 -11.59
C GLU A 56 4.95 -9.07 -13.05
N GLY A 57 5.98 -8.75 -13.83
CA GLY A 57 5.81 -8.43 -15.23
C GLY A 57 5.21 -7.06 -15.50
N PHE A 58 5.17 -6.18 -14.48
CA PHE A 58 4.60 -4.86 -14.63
C PHE A 58 5.35 -4.04 -15.68
N HIS A 59 4.58 -3.47 -16.61
CA HIS A 59 5.07 -2.57 -17.63
C HIS A 59 4.32 -1.26 -17.55
N GLY A 60 5.01 -0.17 -17.80
CA GLY A 60 4.40 1.15 -17.80
C GLY A 60 4.95 2.02 -16.69
N LYS A 61 4.23 3.10 -16.41
CA LYS A 61 4.67 4.06 -15.40
C LYS A 61 4.36 3.55 -13.99
N ALA A 62 5.38 3.47 -13.16
CA ALA A 62 5.19 3.10 -11.76
C ALA A 62 4.37 4.15 -11.01
N PRO A 63 3.59 3.77 -9.99
CA PRO A 63 2.89 4.72 -9.16
C PRO A 63 3.85 5.71 -8.49
N ASP A 64 3.33 6.89 -8.19
CA ASP A 64 4.12 7.96 -7.57
C ASP A 64 4.66 7.50 -6.21
N LYS A 65 5.96 7.67 -6.01
CA LYS A 65 6.62 7.30 -4.76
C LYS A 65 6.09 8.08 -3.57
N GLU A 66 5.71 9.33 -3.77
CA GLU A 66 5.14 10.14 -2.69
C GLU A 66 3.79 9.59 -2.21
N VAL A 67 2.99 9.11 -3.14
CA VAL A 67 1.70 8.49 -2.80
C VAL A 67 1.93 7.23 -1.99
N ILE A 68 2.84 6.38 -2.43
CA ILE A 68 3.16 5.13 -1.73
C ILE A 68 3.71 5.43 -0.34
N ALA A 69 4.63 6.39 -0.22
CA ALA A 69 5.20 6.77 1.07
C ALA A 69 4.13 7.29 2.04
N ALA A 70 3.19 8.08 1.52
CA ALA A 70 2.10 8.61 2.35
C ALA A 70 1.18 7.49 2.85
N ILE A 71 0.90 6.50 2.00
CA ILE A 71 0.08 5.35 2.40
C ILE A 71 0.80 4.55 3.48
N ILE A 72 2.09 4.29 3.30
CA ILE A 72 2.89 3.56 4.29
C ILE A 72 2.87 4.29 5.63
N GLU A 73 3.00 5.59 5.61
CA GLU A 73 3.00 6.40 6.82
C GLU A 73 1.69 6.23 7.61
N VAL A 74 0.57 6.21 6.90
CA VAL A 74 -0.73 5.97 7.54
C VAL A 74 -0.80 4.58 8.14
N LEU A 75 -0.31 3.57 7.40
CA LEU A 75 -0.32 2.19 7.88
C LEU A 75 0.56 2.01 9.11
N GLU A 76 1.68 2.70 9.17
CA GLU A 76 2.59 2.62 10.32
C GLU A 76 2.01 3.30 11.56
N ALA A 77 1.08 4.21 11.38
CA ALA A 77 0.44 4.93 12.48
C ALA A 77 -0.77 4.19 13.07
N LEU A 78 -1.17 3.08 12.49
CA LEU A 78 -2.32 2.31 12.97
C LEU A 78 -2.03 1.55 14.26
#